data_5baeea00f7087504aa11c8cfb17545de
#
_entry.id   5baeea00f7087504aa11c8cfb17545de
#
_cell.length_a   1.000
_cell.length_b   1.000
_cell.length_c   1.000
_cell.angle_alpha   90.00
_cell.angle_beta   90.00
_cell.angle_gamma   90.00
#
_symmetry.space_group_name_H-M   'P 1'
#
loop_
_entity.id
_entity.type
_entity.pdbx_description
1 polymer ?
#
loop_
_entity_poly.entity_id
_entity_poly.type
_entity_poly.pdbx_seq_one_letter_code
_entity_poly.pdbx_strand_id
1 'polypeptide(L)'
;MTELTFTADTQDVAADSSVDDFELGTLTMYDLPSLAALYMAAYGQEYTPDNFWGATDEVRLYFDGALGDVKDDGFIGAWQDGTLVGAIFSAVDSPIESVPGGPFVLDLMVDPDYRRRGIATALVGELGRRIEDWGYDSVTLRLDVRQMPEA
;
A
#
# COMPACT_ATOMS: atom_id res chain seq x y z
N MET A 1 -18.93 1.14 -5.64
CA MET A 1 -17.48 1.34 -5.47
C MET A 1 -16.79 1.32 -6.82
N THR A 2 -15.95 2.28 -7.08
CA THR A 2 -15.27 2.40 -8.35
C THR A 2 -13.77 2.21 -8.17
N GLU A 3 -13.19 1.34 -8.96
CA GLU A 3 -11.74 1.14 -9.01
C GLU A 3 -11.19 1.77 -10.28
N LEU A 4 -10.01 2.36 -10.17
CA LEU A 4 -9.25 2.87 -11.29
C LEU A 4 -7.97 2.06 -11.42
N THR A 5 -7.60 1.72 -12.66
CA THR A 5 -6.35 1.04 -12.95
C THR A 5 -5.56 1.87 -13.96
N PHE A 6 -4.32 2.19 -13.63
CA PHE A 6 -3.43 2.89 -14.55
C PHE A 6 -1.99 2.50 -14.29
N THR A 7 -1.13 2.74 -15.27
CA THR A 7 0.29 2.43 -15.17
C THR A 7 1.08 3.74 -15.16
N ALA A 8 2.01 3.84 -14.22
CA ALA A 8 2.86 5.01 -14.06
C ALA A 8 4.33 4.65 -14.24
N ASP A 9 5.11 5.59 -14.77
CA ASP A 9 6.57 5.47 -14.83
C ASP A 9 7.11 5.57 -13.41
N THR A 10 8.03 4.67 -13.04
CA THR A 10 8.59 4.62 -11.69
C THR A 10 9.39 5.87 -11.34
N GLN A 11 10.02 6.52 -12.32
CA GLN A 11 10.75 7.76 -12.05
C GLN A 11 9.82 8.90 -11.70
N ASP A 12 8.67 9.01 -12.37
CA ASP A 12 7.66 10.02 -12.05
C ASP A 12 7.09 9.78 -10.66
N VAL A 13 6.83 8.52 -10.31
CA VAL A 13 6.33 8.14 -9.00
C VAL A 13 7.36 8.43 -7.92
N ALA A 14 8.63 8.06 -8.13
CA ALA A 14 9.70 8.26 -7.16
C ALA A 14 10.01 9.73 -6.91
N ALA A 15 9.86 10.59 -7.92
CA ALA A 15 10.15 12.01 -7.81
C ALA A 15 9.23 12.73 -6.82
N ASP A 16 8.04 12.19 -6.57
CA ASP A 16 7.05 12.80 -5.70
C ASP A 16 7.22 12.40 -4.23
N SER A 17 8.20 11.55 -3.90
CA SER A 17 8.37 11.13 -2.52
C SER A 17 9.02 12.21 -1.68
N SER A 18 8.25 12.81 -0.77
CA SER A 18 8.78 13.69 0.25
C SER A 18 8.29 13.22 1.61
N VAL A 19 9.21 13.10 2.56
CA VAL A 19 8.93 12.58 3.89
C VAL A 19 9.31 13.66 4.89
N ASP A 20 8.31 14.33 5.48
CA ASP A 20 8.55 15.40 6.42
C ASP A 20 8.34 14.98 7.87
N ASP A 21 7.15 14.50 8.22
CA ASP A 21 6.76 14.26 9.61
C ASP A 21 6.59 12.78 9.97
N PHE A 22 6.89 11.89 9.07
CA PHE A 22 6.69 10.46 9.27
C PHE A 22 7.85 9.67 8.67
N GLU A 23 8.02 8.44 9.15
CA GLU A 23 9.08 7.56 8.70
C GLU A 23 8.51 6.45 7.83
N LEU A 24 9.22 6.10 6.77
CA LEU A 24 8.87 4.99 5.89
C LEU A 24 9.78 3.80 6.16
N GLY A 25 9.24 2.60 6.09
CA GLY A 25 10.02 1.39 6.27
C GLY A 25 9.29 0.17 5.76
N THR A 26 10.02 -0.94 5.67
CA THR A 26 9.46 -2.21 5.19
C THR A 26 8.55 -2.84 6.23
N LEU A 27 7.37 -3.26 5.80
CA LEU A 27 6.44 -4.00 6.64
C LEU A 27 6.76 -5.50 6.59
N THR A 28 6.54 -6.16 7.73
CA THR A 28 6.69 -7.61 7.85
C THR A 28 5.45 -8.21 8.53
N MET A 29 5.42 -9.54 8.64
CA MET A 29 4.34 -10.23 9.36
C MET A 29 4.22 -9.80 10.83
N TYR A 30 5.31 -9.30 11.41
CA TYR A 30 5.28 -8.79 12.79
C TYR A 30 4.41 -7.53 12.93
N ASP A 31 4.15 -6.84 11.83
CA ASP A 31 3.32 -5.64 11.82
C ASP A 31 1.83 -5.97 11.63
N LEU A 32 1.48 -7.24 11.53
CA LEU A 32 0.12 -7.67 11.18
C LEU A 32 -0.96 -7.07 12.10
N PRO A 33 -0.80 -7.03 13.44
CA PRO A 33 -1.82 -6.39 14.29
C PRO A 33 -2.02 -4.90 13.98
N SER A 34 -0.92 -4.17 13.77
CA SER A 34 -1.01 -2.75 13.42
C SER A 34 -1.65 -2.54 12.05
N LEU A 35 -1.35 -3.45 11.11
CA LEU A 35 -1.94 -3.41 9.78
C LEU A 35 -3.44 -3.70 9.80
N ALA A 36 -3.88 -4.65 10.63
CA ALA A 36 -5.30 -4.93 10.78
C ALA A 36 -6.05 -3.72 11.32
N ALA A 37 -5.49 -3.05 12.33
CA ALA A 37 -6.08 -1.83 12.87
C ALA A 37 -6.15 -0.72 11.83
N LEU A 38 -5.07 -0.53 11.07
CA LEU A 38 -5.03 0.45 9.98
C LEU A 38 -6.06 0.13 8.90
N TYR A 39 -6.19 -1.14 8.52
CA TYR A 39 -7.16 -1.59 7.54
C TYR A 39 -8.58 -1.20 7.97
N MET A 40 -8.94 -1.51 9.23
CA MET A 40 -10.25 -1.15 9.75
C MET A 40 -10.49 0.35 9.72
N ALA A 41 -9.52 1.15 10.13
CA ALA A 41 -9.62 2.60 10.13
C ALA A 41 -9.78 3.14 8.69
N ALA A 42 -8.94 2.64 7.77
CA ALA A 42 -8.94 3.12 6.39
C ALA A 42 -10.25 2.80 5.67
N TYR A 43 -10.85 1.65 5.96
CA TYR A 43 -12.09 1.21 5.33
C TYR A 43 -13.34 1.56 6.13
N GLY A 44 -13.19 2.33 7.22
CA GLY A 44 -14.33 2.80 8.00
C GLY A 44 -15.06 1.72 8.75
N GLN A 45 -14.37 0.64 9.13
CA GLN A 45 -14.97 -0.46 9.87
C GLN A 45 -14.98 -0.17 11.36
N GLU A 46 -16.06 -0.58 12.03
CA GLU A 46 -16.13 -0.49 13.49
C GLU A 46 -15.10 -1.43 14.12
N TYR A 47 -14.46 -0.99 15.20
CA TYR A 47 -13.44 -1.81 15.89
C TYR A 47 -14.14 -2.87 16.73
N THR A 48 -14.34 -4.06 16.15
CA THR A 48 -14.91 -5.23 16.79
C THR A 48 -13.95 -6.42 16.64
N PRO A 49 -14.05 -7.44 17.51
CA PRO A 49 -13.21 -8.64 17.34
C PRO A 49 -13.38 -9.30 15.97
N ASP A 50 -14.62 -9.39 15.48
CA ASP A 50 -14.89 -10.01 14.18
C ASP A 50 -14.25 -9.21 13.04
N ASN A 51 -14.35 -7.88 13.07
CA ASN A 51 -13.74 -7.03 12.06
C ASN A 51 -12.22 -7.08 12.14
N PHE A 52 -11.65 -7.15 13.35
CA PHE A 52 -10.22 -7.26 13.54
C PHE A 52 -9.69 -8.56 12.92
N TRP A 53 -10.35 -9.67 13.19
CA TRP A 53 -9.94 -10.97 12.62
C TRP A 53 -10.11 -10.99 11.11
N GLY A 54 -11.19 -10.40 10.58
CA GLY A 54 -11.40 -10.28 9.14
C GLY A 54 -10.32 -9.44 8.47
N ALA A 55 -9.95 -8.31 9.06
CA ALA A 55 -8.88 -7.47 8.56
C ALA A 55 -7.53 -8.19 8.61
N THR A 56 -7.27 -8.92 9.70
CA THR A 56 -6.04 -9.72 9.83
C THR A 56 -5.95 -10.76 8.72
N ASP A 57 -7.03 -11.47 8.44
CA ASP A 57 -7.05 -12.49 7.38
C ASP A 57 -6.84 -11.87 6.01
N GLU A 58 -7.42 -10.71 5.75
CA GLU A 58 -7.27 -10.01 4.46
C GLU A 58 -5.83 -9.58 4.23
N VAL A 59 -5.21 -8.95 5.23
CA VAL A 59 -3.81 -8.50 5.11
C VAL A 59 -2.87 -9.70 4.99
N ARG A 60 -3.16 -10.78 5.69
CA ARG A 60 -2.35 -12.00 5.60
C ARG A 60 -2.31 -12.56 4.18
N LEU A 61 -3.39 -12.42 3.41
CA LEU A 61 -3.41 -12.86 2.01
C LEU A 61 -2.36 -12.13 1.17
N TYR A 62 -2.10 -10.85 1.46
CA TYR A 62 -1.07 -10.11 0.76
C TYR A 62 0.30 -10.72 1.04
N PHE A 63 0.63 -10.96 2.30
CA PHE A 63 1.91 -11.53 2.71
C PHE A 63 2.12 -12.94 2.16
N ASP A 64 1.05 -13.73 2.05
CA ASP A 64 1.12 -15.11 1.59
C ASP A 64 1.30 -15.24 0.07
N GLY A 65 1.21 -14.11 -0.64
CA GLY A 65 1.31 -14.13 -2.10
C GLY A 65 0.07 -14.66 -2.80
N ALA A 66 -1.07 -14.69 -2.11
CA ALA A 66 -2.32 -15.22 -2.67
C ALA A 66 -2.83 -14.36 -3.84
N LEU A 67 -2.49 -13.08 -3.86
CA LEU A 67 -2.95 -12.12 -4.87
C LEU A 67 -1.87 -11.77 -5.90
N GLY A 68 -0.68 -12.35 -5.79
CA GLY A 68 0.43 -12.12 -6.70
C GLY A 68 1.76 -12.39 -6.01
N ASP A 69 2.82 -12.53 -6.82
CA ASP A 69 4.17 -12.75 -6.29
C ASP A 69 4.68 -11.50 -5.58
N VAL A 70 5.09 -11.66 -4.33
CA VAL A 70 5.52 -10.52 -3.51
C VAL A 70 7.03 -10.50 -3.37
N LYS A 71 7.59 -9.28 -3.28
CA LYS A 71 8.99 -9.05 -2.94
C LYS A 71 9.10 -8.78 -1.45
N ASP A 72 10.23 -9.15 -0.85
CA ASP A 72 10.46 -8.96 0.59
C ASP A 72 10.33 -7.50 1.02
N ASP A 73 10.65 -6.57 0.15
CA ASP A 73 10.57 -5.14 0.42
C ASP A 73 9.44 -4.43 -0.33
N GLY A 74 8.45 -5.21 -0.81
CA GLY A 74 7.31 -4.69 -1.56
C GLY A 74 6.18 -4.13 -0.73
N PHE A 75 6.23 -4.25 0.58
CA PHE A 75 5.21 -3.76 1.51
C PHE A 75 5.85 -2.67 2.36
N ILE A 76 5.31 -1.46 2.30
CA ILE A 76 5.91 -0.29 2.92
C ILE A 76 4.91 0.35 3.86
N GLY A 77 5.36 0.68 5.06
CA GLY A 77 4.55 1.39 6.05
C GLY A 77 5.04 2.80 6.28
N ALA A 78 4.14 3.64 6.75
CA ALA A 78 4.45 4.98 7.23
C ALA A 78 4.09 5.06 8.71
N TRP A 79 5.03 5.50 9.53
CA TRP A 79 4.83 5.64 10.98
C TRP A 79 5.00 7.09 11.38
N GLN A 80 4.13 7.53 12.28
CA GLN A 80 4.28 8.82 12.93
C GLN A 80 4.26 8.58 14.45
N ASP A 81 5.33 8.96 15.13
CA ASP A 81 5.46 8.76 16.58
C ASP A 81 5.20 7.32 17.03
N GLY A 82 5.67 6.37 16.24
CA GLY A 82 5.53 4.94 16.52
C GLY A 82 4.20 4.33 16.13
N THR A 83 3.27 5.11 15.59
CA THR A 83 1.96 4.62 15.14
C THR A 83 1.96 4.43 13.63
N LEU A 84 1.49 3.27 13.17
CA LEU A 84 1.36 3.00 11.74
C LEU A 84 0.16 3.76 11.19
N VAL A 85 0.41 4.72 10.30
CA VAL A 85 -0.62 5.62 9.77
C VAL A 85 -0.89 5.44 8.28
N GLY A 86 -0.06 4.66 7.60
CA GLY A 86 -0.27 4.35 6.19
C GLY A 86 0.48 3.10 5.78
N ALA A 87 0.03 2.47 4.70
CA ALA A 87 0.69 1.27 4.17
C ALA A 87 0.38 1.13 2.69
N ILE A 88 1.36 0.63 1.93
CA ILE A 88 1.17 0.25 0.53
C ILE A 88 1.69 -1.17 0.34
N PHE A 89 0.93 -1.97 -0.39
CA PHE A 89 1.25 -3.35 -0.69
C PHE A 89 1.38 -3.52 -2.18
N SER A 90 2.43 -4.23 -2.62
CA SER A 90 2.67 -4.47 -4.03
C SER A 90 3.03 -5.93 -4.30
N ALA A 91 2.83 -6.34 -5.55
CA ALA A 91 3.27 -7.63 -6.05
C ALA A 91 3.84 -7.41 -7.46
N VAL A 92 4.57 -8.40 -7.98
CA VAL A 92 5.24 -8.23 -9.27
C VAL A 92 4.50 -8.89 -10.43
N ASP A 93 3.70 -9.92 -10.18
CA ASP A 93 2.92 -10.57 -11.22
C ASP A 93 1.50 -10.82 -10.71
N SER A 94 0.53 -10.27 -11.42
CA SER A 94 -0.87 -10.46 -11.08
C SER A 94 -1.40 -11.76 -11.68
N PRO A 95 -2.20 -12.54 -10.93
CA PRO A 95 -2.92 -13.66 -11.50
C PRO A 95 -4.09 -13.23 -12.40
N ILE A 96 -4.41 -11.94 -12.43
CA ILE A 96 -5.52 -11.39 -13.23
C ILE A 96 -4.99 -11.04 -14.61
N GLU A 97 -5.50 -11.71 -15.65
CA GLU A 97 -5.01 -11.53 -17.02
C GLU A 97 -5.22 -10.11 -17.56
N SER A 98 -6.23 -9.42 -17.09
CA SER A 98 -6.53 -8.05 -17.56
C SER A 98 -5.56 -7.00 -17.00
N VAL A 99 -4.71 -7.36 -16.06
CA VAL A 99 -3.72 -6.46 -15.48
C VAL A 99 -2.39 -6.68 -16.22
N PRO A 100 -1.69 -5.61 -16.65
CA PRO A 100 -0.38 -5.76 -17.29
C PRO A 100 0.59 -6.52 -16.38
N GLY A 101 1.50 -7.29 -16.97
CA GLY A 101 2.55 -7.95 -16.21
C GLY A 101 3.48 -6.95 -15.55
N GLY A 102 4.20 -7.41 -14.53
CA GLY A 102 5.14 -6.59 -13.78
C GLY A 102 4.55 -6.08 -12.47
N PRO A 103 5.20 -5.09 -11.83
CA PRO A 103 4.77 -4.61 -10.52
C PRO A 103 3.39 -3.95 -10.55
N PHE A 104 2.61 -4.20 -9.52
CA PHE A 104 1.31 -3.53 -9.34
C PHE A 104 1.01 -3.38 -7.86
N VAL A 105 0.15 -2.39 -7.54
CA VAL A 105 -0.26 -2.11 -6.16
C VAL A 105 -1.47 -2.96 -5.82
N LEU A 106 -1.35 -3.73 -4.72
CA LEU A 106 -2.45 -4.53 -4.18
C LEU A 106 -3.42 -3.66 -3.38
N ASP A 107 -2.89 -2.77 -2.57
CA ASP A 107 -3.69 -1.89 -1.71
C ASP A 107 -2.85 -0.71 -1.25
N LEU A 108 -3.52 0.39 -0.99
CA LEU A 108 -2.92 1.61 -0.44
C LEU A 108 -3.88 2.14 0.61
N MET A 109 -3.43 2.16 1.86
CA MET A 109 -4.25 2.55 3.00
C MET A 109 -3.62 3.73 3.73
N VAL A 110 -4.45 4.71 4.11
CA VAL A 110 -4.02 5.81 4.98
C VAL A 110 -5.10 6.01 6.03
N ASP A 111 -4.67 6.12 7.30
CA ASP A 111 -5.59 6.43 8.39
C ASP A 111 -6.33 7.73 8.07
N PRO A 112 -7.67 7.77 8.19
CA PRO A 112 -8.45 8.97 7.86
C PRO A 112 -8.00 10.23 8.59
N ASP A 113 -7.50 10.09 9.82
CA ASP A 113 -7.03 11.23 10.61
C ASP A 113 -5.71 11.80 10.12
N TYR A 114 -5.04 11.08 9.21
CA TYR A 114 -3.73 11.46 8.67
C TYR A 114 -3.76 11.72 7.17
N ARG A 115 -4.93 11.80 6.56
CA ARG A 115 -5.06 12.10 5.13
C ARG A 115 -4.71 13.56 4.86
N ARG A 116 -4.37 13.87 3.61
CA ARG A 116 -3.94 15.20 3.14
C ARG A 116 -2.61 15.67 3.71
N ARG A 117 -1.78 14.74 4.17
CA ARG A 117 -0.44 15.05 4.70
C ARG A 117 0.67 14.54 3.79
N GLY A 118 0.35 14.05 2.60
CA GLY A 118 1.33 13.53 1.66
C GLY A 118 1.78 12.11 1.94
N ILE A 119 1.13 11.39 2.85
CA ILE A 119 1.52 10.02 3.21
C ILE A 119 1.36 9.08 2.02
N ALA A 120 0.22 9.11 1.34
CA ALA A 120 -0.02 8.26 0.16
C ALA A 120 1.01 8.54 -0.93
N THR A 121 1.27 9.83 -1.20
CA THR A 121 2.27 10.23 -2.20
C THR A 121 3.67 9.74 -1.83
N ALA A 122 4.04 9.84 -0.56
CA ALA A 122 5.33 9.36 -0.08
C ALA A 122 5.45 7.84 -0.21
N LEU A 123 4.39 7.10 0.12
CA LEU A 123 4.37 5.64 -0.01
C LEU A 123 4.52 5.21 -1.47
N VAL A 124 3.77 5.84 -2.36
CA VAL A 124 3.87 5.54 -3.79
C VAL A 124 5.26 5.88 -4.31
N GLY A 125 5.84 7.01 -3.89
CA GLY A 125 7.18 7.41 -4.28
C GLY A 125 8.25 6.44 -3.81
N GLU A 126 8.16 5.98 -2.56
CA GLU A 126 9.12 5.00 -2.04
C GLU A 126 8.98 3.66 -2.78
N LEU A 127 7.76 3.24 -3.07
CA LEU A 127 7.53 2.03 -3.85
C LEU A 127 8.16 2.16 -5.24
N GLY A 128 8.02 3.32 -5.88
CA GLY A 128 8.63 3.58 -7.19
C GLY A 128 10.14 3.38 -7.17
N ARG A 129 10.82 3.88 -6.13
CA ARG A 129 12.27 3.69 -5.99
C ARG A 129 12.64 2.22 -5.84
N ARG A 130 11.88 1.46 -5.03
CA ARG A 130 12.14 0.04 -4.83
C ARG A 130 11.90 -0.77 -6.10
N ILE A 131 10.85 -0.41 -6.84
CA ILE A 131 10.54 -1.06 -8.12
C ILE A 131 11.66 -0.85 -9.14
N GLU A 132 12.25 0.36 -9.19
CA GLU A 132 13.42 0.60 -10.03
C GLU A 132 14.60 -0.27 -9.61
N ASP A 133 14.82 -0.43 -8.31
CA ASP A 133 15.88 -1.31 -7.80
C ASP A 133 15.65 -2.77 -8.17
N TRP A 134 14.40 -3.19 -8.36
CA TRP A 134 14.07 -4.54 -8.82
C TRP A 134 14.27 -4.72 -10.33
N GLY A 135 14.53 -3.63 -11.06
CA GLY A 135 14.79 -3.67 -12.50
C GLY A 135 13.57 -3.38 -13.37
N TYR A 136 12.52 -2.84 -12.82
CA TYR A 136 11.31 -2.44 -13.57
C TYR A 136 11.27 -0.93 -13.73
N ASP A 137 10.61 -0.46 -14.78
CA ASP A 137 10.49 0.96 -15.08
C ASP A 137 9.05 1.49 -14.99
N SER A 138 8.09 0.63 -14.65
CA SER A 138 6.69 1.05 -14.50
C SER A 138 5.99 0.23 -13.43
N VAL A 139 4.89 0.78 -12.92
CA VAL A 139 4.02 0.14 -11.93
C VAL A 139 2.57 0.39 -12.31
N THR A 140 1.75 -0.64 -12.15
CA THR A 140 0.30 -0.53 -12.37
C THR A 140 -0.38 -0.24 -11.05
N LEU A 141 -1.19 0.80 -11.00
CA LEU A 141 -1.92 1.21 -9.82
C LEU A 141 -3.40 0.89 -10.02
N ARG A 142 -3.97 0.17 -9.04
CA ARG A 142 -5.41 -0.06 -8.98
C ARG A 142 -5.90 0.47 -7.65
N LEU A 143 -6.62 1.57 -7.67
CA LEU A 143 -7.06 2.25 -6.46
C LEU A 143 -8.58 2.31 -6.41
N ASP A 144 -9.14 2.05 -5.22
CA ASP A 144 -10.51 2.41 -4.91
C ASP A 144 -10.59 3.93 -4.86
N VAL A 145 -11.61 4.51 -5.48
CA VAL A 145 -11.77 5.97 -5.52
C VAL A 145 -11.76 6.58 -4.12
N ARG A 146 -12.30 5.86 -3.13
CA ARG A 146 -12.31 6.32 -1.74
C ARG A 146 -10.94 6.37 -1.10
N GLN A 147 -9.95 5.64 -1.66
CA GLN A 147 -8.58 5.60 -1.16
C GLN A 147 -7.67 6.56 -1.88
N MET A 148 -8.14 7.23 -2.94
CA MET A 148 -7.30 8.14 -3.71
C MET A 148 -6.93 9.36 -2.88
N PRO A 149 -5.64 9.80 -2.93
CA PRO A 149 -5.23 11.01 -2.24
C PRO A 149 -6.00 12.20 -2.79
N GLU A 150 -6.43 13.08 -1.92
CA GLU A 150 -7.02 14.34 -2.34
C GLU A 150 -5.90 15.32 -2.65
N ALA A 151 -6.09 16.07 -3.72
CA ALA A 151 -5.12 17.07 -4.14
C ALA A 151 -5.12 18.26 -3.17
#